data_2160121f029a454486abe1b90340f34e
#
_entry.id   2160121f029a454486abe1b90340f34e
#
_cell.length_a   1.000
_cell.length_b   1.000
_cell.length_c   1.000
_cell.angle_alpha   90.00
_cell.angle_beta   90.00
_cell.angle_gamma   90.00
#
_symmetry.space_group_name_H-M   'P 1'
#
loop_
_entity.id
_entity.type
_entity.pdbx_description
1 polymer ?
#
loop_
_entity_poly.entity_id
_entity_poly.type
_entity_poly.pdbx_seq_one_letter_code
_entity_poly.pdbx_strand_id
1 'polypeptide(L)'
;MAVCGLPQTIIANKTLFDQYGIKIPSNYQEYAEACQQFYENGIKPYSLDLAEDWSAHEVIQAGAIGEFTSLDGIEWRSGAETSSREVKFDDGLWKRIFSETSRFLKDSHLGKDDILVNADIAYQTFVEGKAAMFHGYPALMQQLQTQMDAKLICIPYFSQTSEEAFVYMTPSLNIAFNKDLEKDQEKLETALDVLDCMISEEGQRLIANGRCVISLNTNVPTMMQDISGLEDEMKSNSIYIRYSAQKSFPASLEAIHGLLSGEMDEAQAYDAFRSAMNAEDTEEKAVVNFDREYSIALNDKNGRDAASSILTTVRVENNAQLAIAPYYYFTASIYRGECTSSRVALMTAKSSDTSLYFAKINGEQVWKLVENYLDHTEDEFSITNKYELPILSGMKITVQKEENGFLLKDIVVDQEKIDKEKEYSILLTDATRSILEKTTPGCRIKQLPDMTLSSAWTAFMEKGQQPLAPEDYIEVEK
;
A
#
# COMPACT_ATOMS: atom_id res chain seq x y z
N MET A 1 -7.60 0.62 -18.66
CA MET A 1 -8.56 1.74 -18.55
C MET A 1 -8.85 2.00 -17.07
N ALA A 2 -8.73 3.23 -16.59
CA ALA A 2 -9.17 3.60 -15.25
C ALA A 2 -10.71 3.68 -15.22
N VAL A 3 -11.32 3.19 -14.15
CA VAL A 3 -12.78 3.11 -13.99
C VAL A 3 -13.27 4.11 -12.92
N CYS A 4 -12.46 4.37 -11.90
CA CYS A 4 -12.77 5.34 -10.85
C CYS A 4 -11.48 5.98 -10.33
N GLY A 5 -11.63 7.08 -9.60
CA GLY A 5 -10.55 7.82 -8.97
C GLY A 5 -10.69 7.86 -7.45
N LEU A 6 -9.55 7.81 -6.77
CA LEU A 6 -9.45 8.06 -5.33
C LEU A 6 -8.90 9.48 -5.14
N PRO A 7 -9.71 10.43 -4.64
CA PRO A 7 -9.20 11.76 -4.35
C PRO A 7 -8.22 11.68 -3.19
N GLN A 8 -7.11 12.37 -3.33
CA GLN A 8 -6.14 12.63 -2.27
C GLN A 8 -6.30 14.08 -1.83
N THR A 9 -6.16 14.34 -0.56
CA THR A 9 -6.41 15.66 0.01
C THR A 9 -5.54 15.90 1.24
N ILE A 10 -5.48 17.12 1.65
CA ILE A 10 -4.98 17.50 2.97
C ILE A 10 -6.17 17.45 3.93
N ILE A 11 -6.14 16.53 4.90
CA ILE A 11 -7.14 16.48 5.98
C ILE A 11 -6.66 17.42 7.09
N ALA A 12 -7.44 18.46 7.37
CA ALA A 12 -7.12 19.45 8.39
C ALA A 12 -7.94 19.23 9.67
N ASN A 13 -7.28 19.32 10.81
CA ASN A 13 -7.92 19.37 12.12
C ASN A 13 -8.50 20.76 12.36
N LYS A 14 -9.74 20.98 11.91
CA LYS A 14 -10.41 22.27 12.04
C LYS A 14 -10.51 22.76 13.49
N THR A 15 -10.58 21.84 14.44
CA THR A 15 -10.58 22.21 15.87
C THR A 15 -9.29 22.90 16.28
N LEU A 16 -8.11 22.43 15.78
CA LEU A 16 -6.83 23.12 16.02
C LEU A 16 -6.78 24.47 15.31
N PHE A 17 -7.24 24.57 14.07
CA PHE A 17 -7.34 25.85 13.37
C PHE A 17 -8.17 26.87 14.16
N ASP A 18 -9.35 26.46 14.63
CA ASP A 18 -10.22 27.34 15.44
C ASP A 18 -9.56 27.69 16.79
N GLN A 19 -8.88 26.73 17.44
CA GLN A 19 -8.22 26.94 18.73
C GLN A 19 -7.09 27.96 18.66
N TYR A 20 -6.30 27.94 17.59
CA TYR A 20 -5.19 28.86 17.39
C TYR A 20 -5.58 30.13 16.63
N GLY A 21 -6.84 30.26 16.22
CA GLY A 21 -7.33 31.39 15.44
C GLY A 21 -6.75 31.47 14.04
N ILE A 22 -6.33 30.34 13.50
CA ILE A 22 -5.76 30.21 12.15
C ILE A 22 -6.89 29.94 11.16
N LYS A 23 -6.91 30.66 10.04
CA LYS A 23 -7.91 30.46 8.99
C LYS A 23 -7.61 29.18 8.19
N ILE A 24 -8.66 28.43 7.83
CA ILE A 24 -8.53 27.36 6.82
C ILE A 24 -8.08 27.99 5.51
N PRO A 25 -6.98 27.53 4.90
CA PRO A 25 -6.43 28.15 3.71
C PRO A 25 -7.33 27.93 2.49
N SER A 26 -7.39 28.93 1.60
CA SER A 26 -8.09 28.91 0.34
C SER A 26 -7.17 29.10 -0.87
N ASN A 27 -5.88 29.34 -0.66
CA ASN A 27 -4.84 29.42 -1.66
C ASN A 27 -3.48 29.04 -1.04
N TYR A 28 -2.45 28.96 -1.88
CA TYR A 28 -1.12 28.51 -1.44
C TYR A 28 -0.47 29.47 -0.42
N GLN A 29 -0.65 30.77 -0.58
CA GLN A 29 -0.08 31.73 0.38
C GLN A 29 -0.69 31.54 1.77
N GLU A 30 -2.02 31.42 1.86
CA GLU A 30 -2.71 31.15 3.13
C GLU A 30 -2.30 29.79 3.74
N TYR A 31 -2.02 28.78 2.88
CA TYR A 31 -1.49 27.48 3.32
C TYR A 31 -0.11 27.63 3.98
N ALA A 32 0.82 28.32 3.32
CA ALA A 32 2.16 28.54 3.85
C ALA A 32 2.13 29.35 5.15
N GLU A 33 1.28 30.40 5.23
CA GLU A 33 1.07 31.19 6.42
C GLU A 33 0.49 30.36 7.59
N ALA A 34 -0.46 29.48 7.31
CA ALA A 34 -1.02 28.55 8.32
C ALA A 34 0.03 27.57 8.82
N CYS A 35 0.85 27.01 7.95
CA CYS A 35 1.96 26.14 8.32
C CYS A 35 2.96 26.86 9.23
N GLN A 36 3.36 28.10 8.87
CA GLN A 36 4.26 28.90 9.70
C GLN A 36 3.68 29.16 11.09
N GLN A 37 2.40 29.54 11.18
CA GLN A 37 1.74 29.82 12.44
C GLN A 37 1.65 28.58 13.33
N PHE A 38 1.32 27.38 12.79
CA PHE A 38 1.33 26.14 13.56
C PHE A 38 2.73 25.80 14.06
N TYR A 39 3.73 25.92 13.20
CA TYR A 39 5.13 25.67 13.57
C TYR A 39 5.58 26.56 14.72
N GLU A 40 5.28 27.86 14.70
CA GLU A 40 5.58 28.83 15.78
C GLU A 40 4.87 28.49 17.10
N ASN A 41 3.73 27.82 17.03
CA ASN A 41 3.00 27.33 18.20
C ASN A 41 3.43 25.94 18.67
N GLY A 42 4.47 25.34 18.06
CA GLY A 42 4.99 24.02 18.42
C GLY A 42 4.10 22.85 17.96
N ILE A 43 3.18 23.10 17.03
CA ILE A 43 2.36 22.07 16.36
C ILE A 43 2.98 21.74 15.02
N LYS A 44 3.13 20.45 14.70
CA LYS A 44 3.58 20.03 13.39
C LYS A 44 2.55 20.49 12.32
N PRO A 45 2.95 21.28 11.33
CA PRO A 45 1.97 21.79 10.36
C PRO A 45 1.35 20.67 9.52
N TYR A 46 2.18 19.77 9.00
CA TYR A 46 1.76 18.72 8.07
C TYR A 46 2.44 17.40 8.38
N SER A 47 1.67 16.32 8.53
CA SER A 47 2.16 14.97 8.75
C SER A 47 2.03 14.15 7.48
N LEU A 48 3.16 13.59 7.03
CA LEU A 48 3.33 12.80 5.81
C LEU A 48 4.16 11.56 6.08
N ASP A 49 3.90 10.48 5.37
CA ASP A 49 4.59 9.19 5.43
C ASP A 49 5.74 9.11 4.41
N LEU A 50 6.76 9.96 4.57
CA LEU A 50 7.84 10.12 3.62
C LEU A 50 8.89 8.98 3.62
N ALA A 51 8.72 7.95 4.45
CA ALA A 51 9.46 6.70 4.32
C ALA A 51 9.03 5.86 3.10
N GLU A 52 7.86 6.18 2.52
CA GLU A 52 7.27 5.43 1.42
C GLU A 52 7.50 6.12 0.07
N ASP A 53 7.86 5.34 -0.95
CA ASP A 53 8.19 5.86 -2.28
C ASP A 53 6.98 6.48 -3.01
N TRP A 54 5.78 5.92 -2.81
CA TRP A 54 4.55 6.45 -3.37
C TRP A 54 4.20 7.82 -2.78
N SER A 55 4.41 8.04 -1.49
CA SER A 55 4.15 9.31 -0.82
C SER A 55 5.14 10.40 -1.26
N ALA A 56 6.42 10.06 -1.39
CA ALA A 56 7.41 10.95 -1.97
C ALA A 56 7.05 11.37 -3.41
N HIS A 57 6.53 10.43 -4.21
CA HIS A 57 6.05 10.74 -5.56
C HIS A 57 4.84 11.67 -5.55
N GLU A 58 3.90 11.46 -4.63
CA GLU A 58 2.74 12.35 -4.48
C GLU A 58 3.12 13.76 -4.05
N VAL A 59 4.13 13.91 -3.19
CA VAL A 59 4.65 15.24 -2.80
C VAL A 59 5.15 16.04 -4.00
N ILE A 60 5.87 15.41 -4.94
CA ILE A 60 6.30 16.09 -6.16
C ILE A 60 5.09 16.59 -6.95
N GLN A 61 4.08 15.74 -7.14
CA GLN A 61 2.94 16.08 -7.98
C GLN A 61 1.95 17.03 -7.30
N ALA A 62 1.70 16.82 -6.01
CA ALA A 62 0.81 17.69 -5.24
C ALA A 62 1.46 19.06 -4.96
N GLY A 63 2.76 19.07 -4.62
CA GLY A 63 3.51 20.29 -4.36
C GLY A 63 3.67 21.19 -5.58
N ALA A 64 3.75 20.59 -6.76
CA ALA A 64 3.88 21.32 -8.04
C ALA A 64 2.62 21.19 -8.93
N ILE A 65 1.44 21.07 -8.32
CA ILE A 65 0.18 20.81 -9.04
C ILE A 65 -0.14 21.89 -10.07
N GLY A 66 0.25 23.14 -9.80
CA GLY A 66 0.10 24.26 -10.72
C GLY A 66 0.88 24.08 -12.03
N GLU A 67 2.10 23.57 -11.94
CA GLU A 67 2.91 23.27 -13.12
C GLU A 67 2.34 22.09 -13.91
N PHE A 68 1.89 21.02 -13.25
CA PHE A 68 1.27 19.88 -13.93
C PHE A 68 -0.08 20.20 -14.59
N THR A 69 -0.78 21.21 -14.12
CA THR A 69 -2.07 21.67 -14.69
C THR A 69 -1.92 22.85 -15.65
N SER A 70 -0.72 23.43 -15.79
CA SER A 70 -0.38 24.42 -16.79
C SER A 70 -0.49 23.85 -18.22
N LEU A 71 -0.50 24.71 -19.22
CA LEU A 71 -0.51 24.29 -20.65
C LEU A 71 0.69 23.38 -20.95
N ASP A 72 1.90 23.76 -20.50
CA ASP A 72 3.12 22.95 -20.66
C ASP A 72 2.98 21.58 -19.99
N GLY A 73 2.43 21.54 -18.77
CA GLY A 73 2.20 20.32 -18.00
C GLY A 73 1.16 19.39 -18.65
N ILE A 74 0.08 19.95 -19.17
CA ILE A 74 -0.96 19.21 -19.92
C ILE A 74 -0.37 18.62 -21.20
N GLU A 75 0.41 19.40 -21.96
CA GLU A 75 1.07 18.91 -23.18
C GLU A 75 2.06 17.80 -22.87
N TRP A 76 2.88 17.97 -21.84
CA TRP A 76 3.83 16.94 -21.38
C TRP A 76 3.13 15.65 -20.97
N ARG A 77 2.07 15.71 -20.14
CA ARG A 77 1.31 14.54 -19.69
C ARG A 77 0.64 13.81 -20.86
N SER A 78 0.04 14.55 -21.79
CA SER A 78 -0.57 13.96 -22.99
C SER A 78 0.45 13.19 -23.83
N GLY A 79 1.68 13.66 -23.93
CA GLY A 79 2.78 12.94 -24.55
C GLY A 79 3.19 11.68 -23.79
N ALA A 80 3.25 11.76 -22.46
CA ALA A 80 3.62 10.65 -21.58
C ALA A 80 2.58 9.51 -21.62
N GLU A 81 1.29 9.85 -21.57
CA GLU A 81 0.19 8.87 -21.52
C GLU A 81 -0.05 8.15 -22.84
N THR A 82 0.19 8.82 -23.96
CA THR A 82 -0.11 8.25 -25.28
C THR A 82 1.03 7.43 -25.88
N SER A 83 2.20 7.40 -25.24
CA SER A 83 3.43 6.80 -25.78
C SER A 83 3.78 7.29 -27.21
N SER A 84 3.16 8.40 -27.64
CA SER A 84 3.26 8.93 -29.00
C SER A 84 4.48 9.81 -29.20
N ARG A 85 5.12 10.21 -28.09
CA ARG A 85 6.36 11.01 -28.04
C ARG A 85 7.32 10.42 -27.03
N GLU A 86 8.60 10.52 -27.33
CA GLU A 86 9.65 10.32 -26.34
C GLU A 86 9.49 11.41 -25.26
N VAL A 87 9.06 10.98 -24.07
CA VAL A 87 8.84 11.91 -22.95
C VAL A 87 10.18 12.33 -22.41
N LYS A 88 10.45 13.63 -22.41
CA LYS A 88 11.70 14.17 -21.90
C LYS A 88 11.48 14.76 -20.51
N PHE A 89 12.40 14.42 -19.62
CA PHE A 89 12.48 14.98 -18.26
C PHE A 89 13.53 16.08 -18.14
N ASP A 90 14.02 16.61 -19.25
CA ASP A 90 15.12 17.58 -19.33
C ASP A 90 14.68 18.96 -19.84
N ASP A 91 13.39 19.27 -19.78
CA ASP A 91 12.82 20.55 -20.15
C ASP A 91 12.71 21.53 -18.97
N GLY A 92 12.33 22.78 -19.29
CA GLY A 92 12.13 23.82 -18.30
C GLY A 92 10.98 23.55 -17.33
N LEU A 93 9.98 22.74 -17.72
CA LEU A 93 8.85 22.35 -16.90
C LEU A 93 9.32 21.59 -15.65
N TRP A 94 10.14 20.55 -15.81
CA TRP A 94 10.59 19.74 -14.70
C TRP A 94 11.48 20.49 -13.72
N LYS A 95 12.23 21.49 -14.17
CA LYS A 95 12.96 22.39 -13.28
C LYS A 95 12.00 23.22 -12.42
N ARG A 96 10.91 23.73 -13.01
CA ARG A 96 9.90 24.47 -12.25
C ARG A 96 9.17 23.55 -11.26
N ILE A 97 8.86 22.30 -11.67
CA ILE A 97 8.26 21.29 -10.78
C ILE A 97 9.15 21.07 -9.55
N PHE A 98 10.46 20.89 -9.72
CA PHE A 98 11.35 20.69 -8.58
C PHE A 98 11.51 21.95 -7.72
N SER A 99 11.45 23.13 -8.31
CA SER A 99 11.44 24.39 -7.56
C SER A 99 10.20 24.54 -6.69
N GLU A 100 9.01 24.26 -7.24
CA GLU A 100 7.77 24.29 -6.48
C GLU A 100 7.72 23.17 -5.40
N THR A 101 8.21 21.97 -5.72
CA THR A 101 8.32 20.88 -4.75
C THR A 101 9.21 21.26 -3.57
N SER A 102 10.39 21.81 -3.83
CA SER A 102 11.32 22.27 -2.79
C SER A 102 10.68 23.34 -1.90
N ARG A 103 9.97 24.30 -2.52
CA ARG A 103 9.23 25.32 -1.80
C ARG A 103 8.11 24.73 -0.96
N PHE A 104 7.32 23.78 -1.49
CA PHE A 104 6.25 23.09 -0.75
C PHE A 104 6.79 22.37 0.48
N LEU A 105 7.89 21.62 0.36
CA LEU A 105 8.54 20.94 1.49
C LEU A 105 8.95 21.94 2.58
N LYS A 106 9.57 23.03 2.18
CA LYS A 106 10.02 24.09 3.10
C LYS A 106 8.85 24.78 3.79
N ASP A 107 7.84 25.20 3.06
CA ASP A 107 6.69 25.92 3.58
C ASP A 107 5.79 25.03 4.44
N SER A 108 5.81 23.71 4.22
CA SER A 108 5.17 22.70 5.07
C SER A 108 5.98 22.35 6.33
N HIS A 109 7.15 22.95 6.52
CA HIS A 109 8.09 22.66 7.62
C HIS A 109 8.47 21.17 7.73
N LEU A 110 8.62 20.50 6.59
CA LEU A 110 9.14 19.15 6.51
C LEU A 110 10.68 19.17 6.48
N GLY A 111 11.31 18.20 7.12
CA GLY A 111 12.74 18.16 7.27
C GLY A 111 13.30 16.74 7.44
N LYS A 112 14.56 16.66 7.85
CA LYS A 112 15.29 15.40 7.98
C LYS A 112 14.58 14.35 8.86
N ASP A 113 13.88 14.78 9.90
CA ASP A 113 13.20 13.88 10.83
C ASP A 113 11.97 13.23 10.20
N ASP A 114 11.47 13.77 9.07
CA ASP A 114 10.30 13.24 8.37
C ASP A 114 10.63 12.09 7.41
N ILE A 115 11.90 11.90 7.06
CA ILE A 115 12.35 10.86 6.13
C ILE A 115 11.99 9.45 6.61
N LEU A 116 11.96 9.22 7.92
CA LEU A 116 11.68 7.91 8.53
C LEU A 116 10.23 7.77 9.00
N VAL A 117 9.39 8.76 8.73
CA VAL A 117 7.96 8.72 9.11
C VAL A 117 7.23 7.80 8.13
N ASN A 118 6.76 6.67 8.62
CA ASN A 118 5.88 5.75 7.89
C ASN A 118 4.40 6.13 8.09
N ALA A 119 3.49 5.42 7.40
CA ALA A 119 2.06 5.67 7.43
C ALA A 119 1.47 5.64 8.86
N ASP A 120 1.89 4.67 9.69
CA ASP A 120 1.40 4.54 11.07
C ASP A 120 1.83 5.71 11.94
N ILE A 121 3.09 6.12 11.84
CA ILE A 121 3.63 7.26 12.60
C ILE A 121 2.92 8.55 12.16
N ALA A 122 2.73 8.76 10.85
CA ALA A 122 2.04 9.93 10.33
C ALA A 122 0.59 9.98 10.82
N TYR A 123 -0.12 8.86 10.73
CA TYR A 123 -1.49 8.70 11.19
C TYR A 123 -1.63 8.97 12.69
N GLN A 124 -0.82 8.32 13.53
CA GLN A 124 -0.87 8.50 14.98
C GLN A 124 -0.51 9.94 15.41
N THR A 125 0.46 10.56 14.76
CA THR A 125 0.82 11.97 15.01
C THR A 125 -0.38 12.89 14.81
N PHE A 126 -1.18 12.64 13.77
CA PHE A 126 -2.39 13.43 13.50
C PHE A 126 -3.53 13.09 14.48
N VAL A 127 -3.78 11.82 14.75
CA VAL A 127 -4.84 11.37 15.69
C VAL A 127 -4.59 11.91 17.10
N GLU A 128 -3.34 11.98 17.55
CA GLU A 128 -2.96 12.57 18.84
C GLU A 128 -3.04 14.10 18.89
N GLY A 129 -3.44 14.76 17.79
CA GLY A 129 -3.52 16.22 17.70
C GLY A 129 -2.16 16.91 17.70
N LYS A 130 -1.07 16.21 17.43
CA LYS A 130 0.29 16.76 17.35
C LYS A 130 0.60 17.38 15.99
N ALA A 131 -0.22 17.06 14.95
CA ALA A 131 -0.16 17.68 13.65
C ALA A 131 -1.48 18.38 13.31
N ALA A 132 -1.40 19.52 12.63
CA ALA A 132 -2.57 20.31 12.23
C ALA A 132 -3.22 19.74 10.95
N MET A 133 -2.41 19.18 10.07
CA MET A 133 -2.81 18.63 8.78
C MET A 133 -2.17 17.25 8.55
N PHE A 134 -2.85 16.41 7.76
CA PHE A 134 -2.44 15.06 7.43
C PHE A 134 -2.72 14.75 5.96
N HIS A 135 -1.80 14.07 5.29
CA HIS A 135 -2.05 13.56 3.95
C HIS A 135 -2.99 12.37 4.00
N GLY A 136 -4.07 12.41 3.24
CA GLY A 136 -5.02 11.33 3.24
C GLY A 136 -6.06 11.44 2.13
N TYR A 137 -7.11 10.68 2.28
CA TYR A 137 -8.25 10.69 1.35
C TYR A 137 -9.56 10.83 2.12
N PRO A 138 -10.62 11.42 1.53
CA PRO A 138 -11.85 11.75 2.25
C PRO A 138 -12.50 10.55 2.97
N ALA A 139 -12.36 9.33 2.43
CA ALA A 139 -12.92 8.13 3.08
C ALA A 139 -12.29 7.83 4.46
N LEU A 140 -11.09 8.35 4.78
CA LEU A 140 -10.51 8.26 6.12
C LEU A 140 -11.18 9.17 7.15
N MET A 141 -11.91 10.18 6.72
CA MET A 141 -12.53 11.16 7.63
C MET A 141 -13.42 10.51 8.69
N GLN A 142 -14.24 9.55 8.28
CA GLN A 142 -15.14 8.85 9.21
C GLN A 142 -14.34 8.06 10.26
N GLN A 143 -13.31 7.34 9.84
CA GLN A 143 -12.45 6.58 10.75
C GLN A 143 -11.72 7.51 11.72
N LEU A 144 -11.13 8.59 11.22
CA LEU A 144 -10.44 9.59 12.04
C LEU A 144 -11.39 10.23 13.06
N GLN A 145 -12.63 10.56 12.67
CA GLN A 145 -13.63 11.15 13.56
C GLN A 145 -14.06 10.21 14.71
N THR A 146 -13.96 8.88 14.53
CA THR A 146 -14.21 7.93 15.62
C THR A 146 -13.08 7.91 16.66
N GLN A 147 -11.87 8.30 16.28
CA GLN A 147 -10.68 8.26 17.14
C GLN A 147 -10.30 9.64 17.71
N MET A 148 -10.79 10.71 17.11
CA MET A 148 -10.47 12.08 17.46
C MET A 148 -11.73 12.84 17.90
N ASP A 149 -11.67 13.52 19.03
CA ASP A 149 -12.70 14.52 19.40
C ASP A 149 -12.38 15.86 18.69
N ALA A 150 -12.42 15.83 17.35
CA ALA A 150 -12.06 16.97 16.52
C ALA A 150 -12.97 17.07 15.29
N LYS A 151 -13.23 18.31 14.85
CA LYS A 151 -13.82 18.57 13.54
C LYS A 151 -12.73 18.52 12.49
N LEU A 152 -12.97 17.77 11.43
CA LEU A 152 -12.07 17.61 10.30
C LEU A 152 -12.65 18.24 9.05
N ILE A 153 -11.81 18.69 8.15
CA ILE A 153 -12.18 19.22 6.83
C ILE A 153 -11.12 18.85 5.81
N CYS A 154 -11.52 18.59 4.58
CA CYS A 154 -10.58 18.43 3.46
C CYS A 154 -10.12 19.80 2.95
N ILE A 155 -8.87 19.88 2.51
CA ILE A 155 -8.29 21.05 1.86
C ILE A 155 -7.75 20.58 0.50
N PRO A 156 -8.07 21.25 -0.63
CA PRO A 156 -7.50 20.94 -1.93
C PRO A 156 -6.00 21.29 -1.97
N TYR A 157 -5.30 20.83 -3.00
CA TYR A 157 -3.95 21.28 -3.29
C TYR A 157 -3.98 22.56 -4.10
N PHE A 158 -3.11 23.48 -3.75
CA PHE A 158 -3.10 24.82 -4.33
C PHE A 158 -1.96 24.98 -5.33
N SER A 159 -2.22 25.68 -6.42
CA SER A 159 -1.18 26.18 -7.30
C SER A 159 -0.31 27.21 -6.56
N GLN A 160 1.01 27.12 -6.73
CA GLN A 160 1.95 28.10 -6.18
C GLN A 160 2.07 29.37 -7.07
N THR A 161 1.57 29.27 -8.29
CA THR A 161 1.73 30.31 -9.33
C THR A 161 0.41 30.98 -9.75
N SER A 162 -0.72 30.45 -9.27
CA SER A 162 -2.06 31.01 -9.50
C SER A 162 -2.94 30.87 -8.27
N GLU A 163 -4.14 31.47 -8.29
CA GLU A 163 -5.15 31.32 -7.22
C GLU A 163 -5.98 30.02 -7.37
N GLU A 164 -5.55 29.12 -8.26
CA GLU A 164 -6.30 27.88 -8.54
C GLU A 164 -6.00 26.79 -7.51
N ALA A 165 -7.05 26.01 -7.23
CA ALA A 165 -6.99 24.84 -6.37
C ALA A 165 -7.49 23.60 -7.12
N PHE A 166 -6.97 22.43 -6.74
CA PHE A 166 -7.23 21.18 -7.44
C PHE A 166 -7.48 20.03 -6.47
N VAL A 167 -8.43 19.19 -6.83
CA VAL A 167 -8.52 17.86 -6.25
C VAL A 167 -7.47 16.96 -6.93
N TYR A 168 -6.49 16.54 -6.17
CA TYR A 168 -5.51 15.57 -6.62
C TYR A 168 -6.15 14.18 -6.61
N MET A 169 -6.06 13.44 -7.72
CA MET A 169 -6.75 12.16 -7.86
C MET A 169 -5.80 11.08 -8.37
N THR A 170 -5.87 9.91 -7.73
CA THR A 170 -5.18 8.72 -8.21
C THR A 170 -6.17 7.76 -8.87
N PRO A 171 -5.84 7.15 -10.04
CA PRO A 171 -6.65 6.08 -10.60
C PRO A 171 -6.72 4.91 -9.59
N SER A 172 -7.93 4.56 -9.14
CA SER A 172 -8.10 3.55 -8.09
C SER A 172 -8.40 2.16 -8.63
N LEU A 173 -9.22 2.05 -9.66
CA LEU A 173 -9.55 0.77 -10.29
C LEU A 173 -9.18 0.82 -11.77
N ASN A 174 -8.23 -0.03 -12.16
CA ASN A 174 -7.84 -0.20 -13.54
C ASN A 174 -8.29 -1.57 -14.04
N ILE A 175 -8.87 -1.60 -15.24
CA ILE A 175 -9.28 -2.82 -15.92
C ILE A 175 -8.39 -3.02 -17.15
N ALA A 176 -7.82 -4.21 -17.26
CA ALA A 176 -7.08 -4.65 -18.44
C ALA A 176 -7.59 -6.02 -18.85
N PHE A 177 -7.67 -6.25 -20.15
CA PHE A 177 -8.00 -7.55 -20.69
C PHE A 177 -6.73 -8.34 -21.03
N ASN A 178 -6.77 -9.64 -20.75
CA ASN A 178 -5.72 -10.54 -21.21
C ASN A 178 -5.76 -10.59 -22.76
N LYS A 179 -4.60 -10.40 -23.38
CA LYS A 179 -4.46 -10.45 -24.85
C LYS A 179 -4.96 -11.77 -25.47
N ASP A 180 -4.88 -12.87 -24.72
CA ASP A 180 -5.33 -14.17 -25.21
C ASP A 180 -6.85 -14.27 -25.42
N LEU A 181 -7.65 -13.33 -24.88
CA LEU A 181 -9.09 -13.24 -25.18
C LEU A 181 -9.37 -13.00 -26.66
N GLU A 182 -8.43 -12.39 -27.41
CA GLU A 182 -8.55 -12.25 -28.88
C GLU A 182 -8.68 -13.59 -29.60
N LYS A 183 -8.26 -14.69 -28.96
CA LYS A 183 -8.31 -16.07 -29.54
C LYS A 183 -9.62 -16.79 -29.24
N ASP A 184 -10.49 -16.24 -28.42
CA ASP A 184 -11.75 -16.85 -27.99
C ASP A 184 -12.86 -15.79 -27.97
N GLN A 185 -13.59 -15.72 -29.10
CA GLN A 185 -14.58 -14.68 -29.35
C GLN A 185 -15.72 -14.68 -28.30
N GLU A 186 -16.16 -15.85 -27.84
CA GLU A 186 -17.23 -15.95 -26.84
C GLU A 186 -16.79 -15.38 -25.48
N LYS A 187 -15.57 -15.70 -25.07
CA LYS A 187 -15.00 -15.13 -23.83
C LYS A 187 -14.75 -13.62 -23.95
N LEU A 188 -14.30 -13.16 -25.11
CA LEU A 188 -14.08 -11.74 -25.36
C LEU A 188 -15.41 -10.96 -25.25
N GLU A 189 -16.48 -11.46 -25.89
CA GLU A 189 -17.82 -10.86 -25.82
C GLU A 189 -18.32 -10.82 -24.38
N THR A 190 -18.20 -11.92 -23.64
CA THR A 190 -18.57 -11.95 -22.20
C THR A 190 -17.76 -10.94 -21.36
N ALA A 191 -16.45 -10.83 -21.63
CA ALA A 191 -15.61 -9.86 -20.92
C ALA A 191 -15.97 -8.41 -21.23
N LEU A 192 -16.38 -8.12 -22.47
CA LEU A 192 -16.89 -6.81 -22.89
C LEU A 192 -18.24 -6.51 -22.23
N ASP A 193 -19.15 -7.47 -22.14
CA ASP A 193 -20.44 -7.31 -21.45
C ASP A 193 -20.24 -6.98 -19.96
N VAL A 194 -19.26 -7.63 -19.31
CA VAL A 194 -18.88 -7.31 -17.92
C VAL A 194 -18.34 -5.88 -17.82
N LEU A 195 -17.47 -5.49 -18.76
CA LEU A 195 -16.93 -4.12 -18.78
C LEU A 195 -18.06 -3.09 -18.97
N ASP A 196 -18.97 -3.33 -19.93
CA ASP A 196 -20.11 -2.45 -20.19
C ASP A 196 -20.99 -2.31 -18.95
N CYS A 197 -21.23 -3.39 -18.22
CA CYS A 197 -21.91 -3.35 -16.93
C CYS A 197 -21.16 -2.47 -15.91
N MET A 198 -19.85 -2.63 -15.78
CA MET A 198 -19.02 -1.88 -14.83
C MET A 198 -18.93 -0.38 -15.15
N ILE A 199 -18.92 0.01 -16.43
CA ILE A 199 -18.85 1.41 -16.86
C ILE A 199 -20.21 2.07 -17.02
N SER A 200 -21.31 1.31 -16.95
CA SER A 200 -22.67 1.87 -16.92
C SER A 200 -22.89 2.80 -15.72
N GLU A 201 -23.87 3.69 -15.78
CA GLU A 201 -24.20 4.57 -14.64
C GLU A 201 -24.48 3.79 -13.36
N GLU A 202 -25.21 2.68 -13.45
CA GLU A 202 -25.53 1.82 -12.30
C GLU A 202 -24.27 1.12 -11.75
N GLY A 203 -23.47 0.51 -12.62
CA GLY A 203 -22.22 -0.14 -12.25
C GLY A 203 -21.25 0.84 -11.60
N GLN A 204 -21.10 2.03 -12.18
CA GLN A 204 -20.25 3.09 -11.64
C GLN A 204 -20.75 3.59 -10.29
N ARG A 205 -22.07 3.73 -10.10
CA ARG A 205 -22.67 4.11 -8.82
C ARG A 205 -22.40 3.06 -7.74
N LEU A 206 -22.52 1.79 -8.06
CA LEU A 206 -22.22 0.69 -7.13
C LEU A 206 -20.75 0.65 -6.75
N ILE A 207 -19.84 0.82 -7.73
CA ILE A 207 -18.40 0.84 -7.50
C ILE A 207 -18.01 2.04 -6.63
N ALA A 208 -18.52 3.23 -6.95
CA ALA A 208 -18.20 4.45 -6.22
C ALA A 208 -18.67 4.35 -4.75
N ASN A 209 -19.89 3.89 -4.50
CA ASN A 209 -20.42 3.74 -3.16
C ASN A 209 -19.72 2.64 -2.35
N GLY A 210 -19.44 1.50 -2.97
CA GLY A 210 -18.83 0.35 -2.29
C GLY A 210 -17.34 0.54 -1.95
N ARG A 211 -16.64 1.46 -2.63
CA ARG A 211 -15.22 1.72 -2.45
C ARG A 211 -14.88 3.12 -1.93
N CYS A 212 -15.87 3.95 -1.70
CA CYS A 212 -15.65 5.35 -1.31
C CYS A 212 -14.73 6.10 -2.30
N VAL A 213 -14.95 5.90 -3.60
CA VAL A 213 -14.19 6.50 -4.69
C VAL A 213 -15.10 7.35 -5.58
N ILE A 214 -14.49 8.20 -6.41
CA ILE A 214 -15.23 9.02 -7.35
C ILE A 214 -15.34 8.29 -8.69
N SER A 215 -16.56 8.22 -9.23
CA SER A 215 -16.78 7.75 -10.60
C SER A 215 -16.11 8.69 -11.60
N LEU A 216 -15.48 8.14 -12.63
CA LEU A 216 -15.02 8.92 -13.78
C LEU A 216 -16.14 9.18 -14.81
N ASN A 217 -17.34 8.66 -14.57
CA ASN A 217 -18.52 9.00 -15.33
C ASN A 217 -19.21 10.23 -14.71
N THR A 218 -19.20 11.35 -15.41
CA THR A 218 -19.75 12.64 -14.94
C THR A 218 -21.24 12.62 -14.68
N ASN A 219 -21.98 11.63 -15.21
CA ASN A 219 -23.41 11.46 -14.94
C ASN A 219 -23.69 10.79 -13.58
N VAL A 220 -22.67 10.21 -12.94
CA VAL A 220 -22.80 9.57 -11.64
C VAL A 220 -22.43 10.57 -10.55
N PRO A 221 -23.39 11.00 -9.72
CA PRO A 221 -23.11 11.95 -8.66
C PRO A 221 -22.13 11.36 -7.63
N THR A 222 -21.22 12.18 -7.15
CA THR A 222 -20.33 11.82 -6.06
C THR A 222 -21.11 11.69 -4.77
N MET A 223 -21.16 10.47 -4.21
CA MET A 223 -21.91 10.13 -3.01
C MET A 223 -21.04 10.13 -1.73
N MET A 224 -19.80 10.63 -1.82
CA MET A 224 -18.94 10.69 -0.64
C MET A 224 -19.48 11.70 0.37
N GLN A 225 -19.78 11.21 1.58
CA GLN A 225 -20.43 12.01 2.62
C GLN A 225 -19.52 13.10 3.21
N ASP A 226 -18.20 13.03 2.96
CA ASP A 226 -17.22 13.90 3.62
C ASP A 226 -16.19 14.51 2.65
N ILE A 227 -16.65 15.01 1.50
CA ILE A 227 -15.80 15.86 0.63
C ILE A 227 -15.90 17.34 1.04
N SER A 228 -16.32 17.61 2.27
CA SER A 228 -16.43 18.98 2.80
C SER A 228 -15.09 19.70 2.67
N GLY A 229 -15.12 20.78 1.91
CA GLY A 229 -13.93 21.57 1.55
C GLY A 229 -13.36 21.31 0.15
N LEU A 230 -13.96 20.37 -0.64
CA LEU A 230 -13.57 20.10 -2.02
C LEU A 230 -14.73 20.30 -3.02
N GLU A 231 -15.87 20.80 -2.55
CA GLU A 231 -17.09 20.85 -3.35
C GLU A 231 -16.96 21.78 -4.57
N ASP A 232 -16.22 22.87 -4.44
CA ASP A 232 -16.08 23.86 -5.49
C ASP A 232 -15.14 23.36 -6.60
N GLU A 233 -14.04 22.72 -6.26
CA GLU A 233 -13.13 22.10 -7.19
C GLU A 233 -13.78 20.93 -7.93
N MET A 234 -14.58 20.13 -7.22
CA MET A 234 -15.36 19.04 -7.83
C MET A 234 -16.42 19.56 -8.81
N LYS A 235 -17.14 20.64 -8.47
CA LYS A 235 -18.14 21.26 -9.35
C LYS A 235 -17.54 21.92 -10.58
N SER A 236 -16.38 22.56 -10.41
CA SER A 236 -15.65 23.19 -11.50
C SER A 236 -14.84 22.21 -12.35
N ASN A 237 -14.81 20.93 -11.97
CA ASN A 237 -13.95 19.91 -12.56
C ASN A 237 -12.46 20.26 -12.50
N SER A 238 -12.05 20.97 -11.45
CA SER A 238 -10.65 21.27 -11.17
C SER A 238 -9.97 20.01 -10.58
N ILE A 239 -9.82 18.99 -11.42
CA ILE A 239 -9.30 17.68 -11.05
C ILE A 239 -7.98 17.45 -11.75
N TYR A 240 -6.96 17.10 -10.98
CA TYR A 240 -5.67 16.64 -11.48
C TYR A 240 -5.54 15.15 -11.27
N ILE A 241 -5.42 14.38 -12.36
CA ILE A 241 -5.13 12.95 -12.30
C ILE A 241 -3.62 12.76 -12.40
N ARG A 242 -3.02 12.12 -11.41
CA ARG A 242 -1.57 11.98 -11.32
C ARG A 242 -0.99 11.17 -12.48
N TYR A 243 0.19 11.58 -12.92
CA TYR A 243 1.07 10.75 -13.75
C TYR A 243 1.80 9.73 -12.86
N SER A 244 1.93 8.49 -13.31
CA SER A 244 2.71 7.46 -12.63
C SER A 244 3.43 6.57 -13.63
N ALA A 245 4.71 6.37 -13.41
CA ALA A 245 5.50 5.32 -14.04
C ALA A 245 6.21 4.53 -12.94
N GLN A 246 6.42 3.24 -13.14
CA GLN A 246 6.99 2.38 -12.08
C GLN A 246 8.31 2.93 -11.52
N LYS A 247 9.21 3.41 -12.37
CA LYS A 247 10.49 4.00 -11.96
C LYS A 247 10.39 5.39 -11.34
N SER A 248 9.24 6.08 -11.48
CA SER A 248 9.08 7.40 -10.87
C SER A 248 8.99 7.37 -9.35
N PHE A 249 8.51 6.27 -8.76
CA PHE A 249 8.39 6.14 -7.30
C PHE A 249 9.76 6.13 -6.59
N PRO A 250 10.68 5.19 -6.89
CA PRO A 250 12.00 5.21 -6.25
C PRO A 250 12.82 6.45 -6.61
N ALA A 251 12.68 6.99 -7.84
CA ALA A 251 13.35 8.23 -8.22
C ALA A 251 12.85 9.42 -7.40
N SER A 252 11.54 9.47 -7.11
CA SER A 252 10.97 10.49 -6.24
C SER A 252 11.46 10.38 -4.81
N LEU A 253 11.51 9.15 -4.27
CA LEU A 253 12.01 8.91 -2.91
C LEU A 253 13.44 9.41 -2.74
N GLU A 254 14.34 9.06 -3.66
CA GLU A 254 15.72 9.51 -3.63
C GLU A 254 15.84 11.03 -3.67
N ALA A 255 15.10 11.69 -4.58
CA ALA A 255 15.13 13.13 -4.73
C ALA A 255 14.56 13.87 -3.49
N ILE A 256 13.42 13.43 -2.96
CA ILE A 256 12.80 14.03 -1.77
C ILE A 256 13.66 13.83 -0.53
N HIS A 257 14.19 12.62 -0.31
CA HIS A 257 15.09 12.36 0.81
C HIS A 257 16.36 13.19 0.72
N GLY A 258 16.93 13.34 -0.48
CA GLY A 258 18.10 14.20 -0.71
C GLY A 258 17.84 15.66 -0.36
N LEU A 259 16.67 16.20 -0.74
CA LEU A 259 16.24 17.57 -0.39
C LEU A 259 16.05 17.72 1.12
N LEU A 260 15.34 16.79 1.77
CA LEU A 260 15.01 16.87 3.19
C LEU A 260 16.23 16.66 4.10
N SER A 261 17.16 15.78 3.71
CA SER A 261 18.41 15.58 4.45
C SER A 261 19.41 16.72 4.27
N GLY A 262 19.24 17.55 3.23
CA GLY A 262 20.20 18.57 2.82
C GLY A 262 21.44 18.00 2.11
N GLU A 263 21.42 16.73 1.73
CA GLU A 263 22.46 16.08 0.92
C GLU A 263 22.41 16.52 -0.55
N MET A 264 21.23 16.91 -1.01
CA MET A 264 21.01 17.46 -2.37
C MET A 264 20.39 18.85 -2.28
N ASP A 265 20.84 19.74 -3.13
CA ASP A 265 20.10 20.96 -3.47
C ASP A 265 19.04 20.65 -4.55
N GLU A 266 18.22 21.65 -4.88
CA GLU A 266 17.13 21.52 -5.86
C GLU A 266 17.63 21.02 -7.24
N ALA A 267 18.78 21.53 -7.70
CA ALA A 267 19.33 21.14 -9.00
C ALA A 267 19.85 19.70 -8.98
N GLN A 268 20.48 19.28 -7.89
CA GLN A 268 20.97 17.91 -7.70
C GLN A 268 19.83 16.92 -7.58
N ALA A 269 18.76 17.23 -6.83
CA ALA A 269 17.57 16.41 -6.71
C ALA A 269 16.84 16.22 -8.06
N TYR A 270 16.71 17.32 -8.83
CA TYR A 270 16.20 17.26 -10.19
C TYR A 270 17.07 16.40 -11.10
N ASP A 271 18.39 16.57 -11.07
CA ASP A 271 19.31 15.80 -11.92
C ASP A 271 19.31 14.31 -11.57
N ALA A 272 19.19 13.94 -10.28
CA ALA A 272 19.03 12.56 -9.82
C ALA A 272 17.73 11.94 -10.36
N PHE A 273 16.61 12.61 -10.16
CA PHE A 273 15.30 12.18 -10.68
C PHE A 273 15.34 12.02 -12.20
N ARG A 274 15.79 13.05 -12.93
CA ARG A 274 15.91 13.04 -14.39
C ARG A 274 16.76 11.88 -14.90
N SER A 275 17.89 11.65 -14.25
CA SER A 275 18.82 10.55 -14.61
C SER A 275 18.16 9.20 -14.44
N ALA A 276 17.44 8.99 -13.33
CA ALA A 276 16.69 7.76 -13.08
C ALA A 276 15.56 7.56 -14.09
N MET A 277 14.82 8.63 -14.42
CA MET A 277 13.70 8.56 -15.37
C MET A 277 14.16 8.32 -16.81
N ASN A 278 15.31 8.89 -17.21
CA ASN A 278 15.89 8.73 -18.56
C ASN A 278 16.77 7.49 -18.70
N ALA A 279 17.04 6.76 -17.60
CA ALA A 279 17.77 5.50 -17.69
C ALA A 279 17.01 4.51 -18.57
N GLU A 280 17.71 3.84 -19.48
CA GLU A 280 17.10 2.76 -20.26
C GLU A 280 16.52 1.70 -19.31
N ASP A 281 15.29 1.26 -19.60
CA ASP A 281 14.74 0.12 -18.90
C ASP A 281 15.61 -1.09 -19.28
N THR A 282 16.49 -1.49 -18.37
CA THR A 282 17.17 -2.77 -18.54
C THR A 282 16.09 -3.85 -18.49
N GLU A 283 15.93 -4.59 -19.60
CA GLU A 283 15.08 -5.80 -19.58
C GLU A 283 15.51 -6.64 -18.38
N GLU A 284 14.63 -6.69 -17.39
CA GLU A 284 14.90 -7.48 -16.20
C GLU A 284 14.93 -8.95 -16.61
N LYS A 285 16.08 -9.58 -16.46
CA LYS A 285 16.24 -10.99 -16.83
C LYS A 285 15.39 -11.85 -15.90
N ALA A 286 14.80 -12.88 -16.48
CA ALA A 286 14.15 -13.91 -15.67
C ALA A 286 15.14 -14.53 -14.70
N VAL A 287 14.79 -14.58 -13.43
CA VAL A 287 15.58 -15.22 -12.37
C VAL A 287 15.15 -16.66 -12.15
N VAL A 288 13.90 -17.00 -12.50
CA VAL A 288 13.35 -18.35 -12.41
C VAL A 288 12.39 -18.60 -13.57
N ASN A 289 12.29 -19.85 -14.01
CA ASN A 289 11.24 -20.32 -14.92
C ASN A 289 10.39 -21.36 -14.18
N PHE A 290 9.23 -20.94 -13.70
CA PHE A 290 8.33 -21.82 -12.95
C PHE A 290 7.79 -22.94 -13.81
N ASP A 291 7.91 -24.17 -13.35
CA ASP A 291 7.41 -25.37 -14.02
C ASP A 291 5.94 -25.69 -13.69
N ARG A 292 5.40 -25.07 -12.64
CA ARG A 292 4.05 -25.27 -12.10
C ARG A 292 3.35 -23.96 -11.81
N GLU A 293 2.03 -24.08 -11.65
CA GLU A 293 1.18 -22.99 -11.18
C GLU A 293 0.69 -23.29 -9.76
N TYR A 294 0.64 -22.26 -8.91
CA TYR A 294 0.01 -22.31 -7.60
C TYR A 294 -0.89 -21.08 -7.43
N SER A 295 -2.15 -21.34 -7.08
CA SER A 295 -3.16 -20.30 -6.98
C SER A 295 -3.19 -19.65 -5.61
N ILE A 296 -3.55 -18.35 -5.59
CA ILE A 296 -3.97 -17.61 -4.41
C ILE A 296 -5.42 -17.11 -4.55
N ALA A 297 -6.12 -17.53 -5.61
CA ALA A 297 -7.47 -17.05 -5.87
C ALA A 297 -8.48 -17.59 -4.87
N LEU A 298 -9.32 -16.69 -4.32
CA LEU A 298 -10.30 -16.95 -3.27
C LEU A 298 -11.29 -18.08 -3.56
N ASN A 299 -11.72 -18.15 -4.81
CA ASN A 299 -12.73 -19.08 -5.25
C ASN A 299 -12.13 -20.42 -5.76
N ASP A 300 -10.79 -20.52 -5.74
CA ASP A 300 -10.11 -21.72 -6.16
C ASP A 300 -10.05 -22.72 -5.00
N LYS A 301 -10.27 -23.99 -5.30
CA LYS A 301 -10.07 -25.11 -4.38
C LYS A 301 -8.67 -25.08 -3.76
N ASN A 302 -7.68 -24.70 -4.55
CA ASN A 302 -6.28 -24.65 -4.21
C ASN A 302 -5.81 -23.20 -3.95
N GLY A 303 -6.71 -22.29 -3.61
CA GLY A 303 -6.42 -20.86 -3.49
C GLY A 303 -5.49 -20.47 -2.34
N ARG A 304 -4.89 -21.42 -1.65
CA ARG A 304 -3.85 -21.21 -0.63
C ARG A 304 -2.49 -21.77 -1.07
N ASP A 305 -2.42 -22.46 -2.20
CA ASP A 305 -1.23 -23.19 -2.62
C ASP A 305 -0.01 -22.29 -2.87
N ALA A 306 -0.21 -21.11 -3.46
CA ALA A 306 0.89 -20.16 -3.66
C ALA A 306 1.47 -19.67 -2.32
N ALA A 307 0.61 -19.24 -1.41
CA ALA A 307 1.01 -18.78 -0.09
C ALA A 307 1.77 -19.86 0.69
N SER A 308 1.24 -21.06 0.61
CA SER A 308 1.80 -22.24 1.21
C SER A 308 3.19 -22.61 0.67
N SER A 309 3.30 -22.66 -0.65
CA SER A 309 4.56 -22.96 -1.33
C SER A 309 5.65 -21.93 -0.97
N ILE A 310 5.28 -20.64 -0.94
CA ILE A 310 6.18 -19.55 -0.54
C ILE A 310 6.64 -19.72 0.91
N LEU A 311 5.69 -19.87 1.85
CA LEU A 311 6.03 -20.00 3.26
C LEU A 311 6.86 -21.25 3.54
N THR A 312 6.51 -22.38 2.91
CA THR A 312 7.26 -23.64 3.03
C THR A 312 8.69 -23.48 2.54
N THR A 313 8.86 -22.84 1.39
CA THR A 313 10.19 -22.56 0.82
C THR A 313 11.02 -21.71 1.78
N VAL A 314 10.48 -20.59 2.25
CA VAL A 314 11.16 -19.68 3.17
C VAL A 314 11.48 -20.36 4.50
N ARG A 315 10.56 -21.18 5.05
CA ARG A 315 10.78 -21.95 6.26
C ARG A 315 11.97 -22.91 6.14
N VAL A 316 12.00 -23.70 5.07
CA VAL A 316 13.06 -24.71 4.85
C VAL A 316 14.42 -24.03 4.64
N GLU A 317 14.49 -22.97 3.85
CA GLU A 317 15.72 -22.19 3.63
C GLU A 317 16.29 -21.60 4.94
N ASN A 318 15.42 -21.27 5.89
CA ASN A 318 15.83 -20.75 7.20
C ASN A 318 15.99 -21.83 8.28
N ASN A 319 15.97 -23.11 7.90
CA ASN A 319 16.12 -24.26 8.81
C ASN A 319 15.17 -24.25 10.00
N ALA A 320 13.95 -23.76 9.83
CA ALA A 320 12.90 -23.83 10.83
C ALA A 320 12.06 -25.10 10.63
N GLN A 321 11.62 -25.71 11.75
CA GLN A 321 10.74 -26.87 11.71
C GLN A 321 9.31 -26.44 11.37
N LEU A 322 8.87 -25.31 11.89
CA LEU A 322 7.53 -24.78 11.75
C LEU A 322 7.57 -23.34 11.22
N ALA A 323 6.50 -22.93 10.56
CA ALA A 323 6.27 -21.51 10.24
C ALA A 323 4.78 -21.19 10.28
N ILE A 324 4.47 -19.94 10.61
CA ILE A 324 3.12 -19.39 10.60
C ILE A 324 3.14 -17.94 10.12
N ALA A 325 2.25 -17.59 9.20
CA ALA A 325 2.10 -16.24 8.68
C ALA A 325 0.64 -15.92 8.34
N PRO A 326 0.23 -14.64 8.44
CA PRO A 326 -1.07 -14.20 7.94
C PRO A 326 -1.22 -14.46 6.44
N TYR A 327 -2.42 -14.85 6.00
CA TYR A 327 -2.69 -15.06 4.58
C TYR A 327 -2.49 -13.79 3.74
N TYR A 328 -2.86 -12.62 4.26
CA TYR A 328 -2.78 -11.34 3.52
C TYR A 328 -1.35 -10.87 3.21
N TYR A 329 -0.32 -11.55 3.74
CA TYR A 329 1.07 -11.30 3.32
C TYR A 329 1.42 -11.91 1.96
N PHE A 330 0.55 -12.70 1.37
CA PHE A 330 0.74 -13.32 0.06
C PHE A 330 -0.22 -12.68 -0.93
N THR A 331 0.31 -12.08 -1.98
CA THR A 331 -0.39 -11.09 -2.81
C THR A 331 -0.64 -11.53 -4.24
N ALA A 332 0.07 -12.55 -4.73
CA ALA A 332 -0.11 -13.05 -6.08
C ALA A 332 0.12 -14.55 -6.22
N SER A 333 -0.53 -15.13 -7.22
CA SER A 333 -0.32 -16.52 -7.66
C SER A 333 1.06 -16.69 -8.30
N ILE A 334 1.59 -17.90 -8.22
CA ILE A 334 2.76 -18.34 -8.99
C ILE A 334 2.24 -18.88 -10.32
N TYR A 335 2.63 -18.23 -11.42
CA TYR A 335 2.26 -18.65 -12.77
C TYR A 335 3.42 -19.34 -13.45
N ARG A 336 3.12 -20.39 -14.23
CA ARG A 336 4.11 -21.10 -15.03
C ARG A 336 4.78 -20.18 -16.05
N GLY A 337 6.10 -20.28 -16.19
CA GLY A 337 6.89 -19.53 -17.15
C GLY A 337 7.98 -18.68 -16.52
N GLU A 338 8.62 -17.88 -17.33
CA GLU A 338 9.70 -16.99 -16.91
C GLU A 338 9.18 -15.88 -15.99
N CYS A 339 9.90 -15.65 -14.90
CA CYS A 339 9.56 -14.66 -13.89
C CYS A 339 10.81 -13.87 -13.48
N THR A 340 10.69 -12.56 -13.45
CA THR A 340 11.75 -11.64 -13.07
C THR A 340 11.77 -11.43 -11.55
N SER A 341 12.88 -10.89 -11.02
CA SER A 341 13.03 -10.62 -9.58
C SER A 341 11.94 -9.68 -9.05
N SER A 342 11.62 -8.62 -9.80
CA SER A 342 10.54 -7.69 -9.43
C SER A 342 9.16 -8.37 -9.34
N ARG A 343 8.86 -9.27 -10.28
CA ARG A 343 7.61 -10.05 -10.26
C ARG A 343 7.56 -11.05 -9.10
N VAL A 344 8.68 -11.70 -8.81
CA VAL A 344 8.81 -12.58 -7.64
C VAL A 344 8.53 -11.80 -6.35
N ALA A 345 9.10 -10.61 -6.22
CA ALA A 345 8.89 -9.75 -5.06
C ALA A 345 7.42 -9.28 -4.89
N LEU A 346 6.65 -9.22 -5.98
CA LEU A 346 5.21 -8.89 -5.93
C LEU A 346 4.31 -10.04 -5.43
N MET A 347 4.85 -11.23 -5.21
CA MET A 347 4.08 -12.37 -4.69
C MET A 347 3.87 -12.30 -3.18
N THR A 348 4.57 -11.40 -2.52
CA THR A 348 4.51 -11.16 -1.07
C THR A 348 4.40 -9.66 -0.77
N ALA A 349 3.72 -9.31 0.32
CA ALA A 349 3.61 -7.93 0.76
C ALA A 349 4.99 -7.33 1.08
N LYS A 350 5.21 -6.08 0.68
CA LYS A 350 6.43 -5.31 0.94
C LYS A 350 6.26 -4.40 2.17
N SER A 351 5.62 -4.87 3.22
CA SER A 351 5.46 -4.12 4.46
C SER A 351 6.60 -4.43 5.43
N SER A 352 6.97 -3.45 6.26
CA SER A 352 7.88 -3.67 7.40
C SER A 352 7.39 -4.78 8.34
N ASP A 353 6.05 -4.99 8.38
CA ASP A 353 5.39 -6.00 9.20
C ASP A 353 5.68 -7.44 8.74
N THR A 354 6.30 -7.62 7.58
CA THR A 354 6.75 -8.92 7.08
C THR A 354 8.15 -9.33 7.54
N SER A 355 8.78 -8.57 8.46
CA SER A 355 10.05 -8.94 9.09
C SER A 355 9.98 -10.35 9.67
N LEU A 356 11.07 -11.12 9.52
CA LEU A 356 11.13 -12.50 9.97
C LEU A 356 11.83 -12.63 11.32
N TYR A 357 11.26 -13.49 12.14
CA TYR A 357 11.73 -13.80 13.48
C TYR A 357 11.86 -15.31 13.67
N PHE A 358 12.80 -15.70 14.50
CA PHE A 358 13.05 -17.09 14.84
C PHE A 358 12.90 -17.28 16.35
N ALA A 359 12.15 -18.32 16.75
CA ALA A 359 12.01 -18.70 18.14
C ALA A 359 12.16 -20.22 18.31
N LYS A 360 12.50 -20.65 19.54
CA LYS A 360 12.36 -22.03 19.99
C LYS A 360 11.31 -22.07 21.09
N ILE A 361 10.27 -22.83 20.86
CA ILE A 361 9.12 -22.96 21.76
C ILE A 361 8.70 -24.41 21.88
N ASN A 362 8.10 -24.80 23.01
CA ASN A 362 7.59 -26.14 23.16
C ASN A 362 6.20 -26.29 22.50
N GLY A 363 5.74 -27.54 22.36
CA GLY A 363 4.48 -27.82 21.67
C GLY A 363 3.25 -27.22 22.33
N GLU A 364 3.25 -27.04 23.66
CA GLU A 364 2.19 -26.34 24.38
C GLU A 364 2.13 -24.85 23.98
N GLN A 365 3.28 -24.24 23.78
CA GLN A 365 3.39 -22.83 23.32
C GLN A 365 3.00 -22.69 21.84
N VAL A 366 3.34 -23.68 20.99
CA VAL A 366 2.83 -23.74 19.60
C VAL A 366 1.31 -23.83 19.60
N TRP A 367 0.74 -24.69 20.46
CA TRP A 367 -0.71 -24.84 20.57
C TRP A 367 -1.38 -23.50 20.92
N LYS A 368 -0.92 -22.83 21.97
CA LYS A 368 -1.44 -21.53 22.40
C LYS A 368 -1.29 -20.44 21.34
N LEU A 369 -0.19 -20.44 20.59
CA LEU A 369 0.03 -19.49 19.51
C LEU A 369 -1.02 -19.68 18.40
N VAL A 370 -1.22 -20.92 17.96
CA VAL A 370 -2.20 -21.25 16.91
C VAL A 370 -3.63 -20.97 17.38
N GLU A 371 -3.98 -21.41 18.59
CA GLU A 371 -5.29 -21.20 19.21
C GLU A 371 -5.61 -19.70 19.31
N ASN A 372 -4.69 -18.91 19.85
CA ASN A 372 -4.87 -17.46 19.96
C ASN A 372 -4.96 -16.77 18.59
N TYR A 373 -4.25 -17.28 17.58
CA TYR A 373 -4.39 -16.76 16.22
C TYR A 373 -5.80 -17.02 15.66
N LEU A 374 -6.39 -18.18 15.97
CA LEU A 374 -7.74 -18.54 15.53
C LEU A 374 -8.83 -17.74 16.25
N ASP A 375 -8.62 -17.37 17.52
CA ASP A 375 -9.57 -16.57 18.33
C ASP A 375 -9.67 -15.09 17.86
N HIS A 376 -8.67 -14.59 17.12
CA HIS A 376 -8.62 -13.18 16.69
C HIS A 376 -9.12 -12.98 15.26
N THR A 377 -9.80 -13.95 14.71
CA THR A 377 -10.35 -13.89 13.34
C THR A 377 -11.61 -13.03 13.20
N GLU A 378 -12.07 -12.40 14.28
CA GLU A 378 -13.32 -11.58 14.31
C GLU A 378 -13.13 -10.10 13.95
N ASP A 379 -11.91 -9.58 13.83
CA ASP A 379 -11.70 -8.15 13.56
C ASP A 379 -12.00 -7.80 12.09
N GLU A 380 -13.09 -7.08 11.92
CA GLU A 380 -13.66 -6.18 10.90
C GLU A 380 -13.28 -6.32 9.40
N PHE A 381 -12.36 -7.19 8.98
CA PHE A 381 -11.93 -7.35 7.59
C PHE A 381 -12.21 -8.69 6.94
N SER A 382 -13.04 -9.52 7.56
CA SER A 382 -13.41 -10.83 7.03
C SER A 382 -14.27 -10.74 5.78
N ILE A 383 -13.66 -10.91 4.61
CA ILE A 383 -14.41 -11.02 3.34
C ILE A 383 -14.88 -12.46 3.12
N THR A 384 -14.22 -13.47 3.66
CA THR A 384 -14.68 -14.87 3.72
C THR A 384 -13.84 -15.69 4.72
N ASN A 385 -14.43 -16.68 5.35
CA ASN A 385 -13.79 -17.59 6.33
C ASN A 385 -12.43 -18.22 5.89
N LYS A 386 -12.08 -18.14 4.64
CA LYS A 386 -10.85 -18.73 4.08
C LYS A 386 -9.61 -17.87 4.32
N TYR A 387 -9.79 -16.55 4.59
CA TYR A 387 -8.71 -15.58 4.83
C TYR A 387 -8.39 -15.41 6.30
N GLU A 388 -9.28 -15.84 7.17
CA GLU A 388 -9.11 -15.79 8.61
C GLU A 388 -8.07 -16.81 9.08
N LEU A 389 -7.91 -17.91 8.34
CA LEU A 389 -6.97 -18.96 8.69
C LEU A 389 -5.54 -18.62 8.29
N PRO A 390 -4.56 -18.81 9.19
CA PRO A 390 -3.16 -18.55 8.88
C PRO A 390 -2.63 -19.49 7.78
N ILE A 391 -1.54 -19.08 7.13
CA ILE A 391 -0.71 -20.02 6.37
C ILE A 391 0.24 -20.68 7.33
N LEU A 392 0.28 -22.01 7.27
CA LEU A 392 1.12 -22.85 8.11
C LEU A 392 2.12 -23.62 7.26
N SER A 393 3.26 -23.95 7.82
CA SER A 393 4.21 -24.85 7.20
C SER A 393 4.94 -25.69 8.26
N GLY A 394 5.17 -26.96 7.96
CA GLY A 394 5.77 -27.93 8.88
C GLY A 394 4.82 -28.49 9.94
N MET A 395 3.56 -28.09 9.93
CA MET A 395 2.52 -28.62 10.81
C MET A 395 1.17 -28.67 10.07
N LYS A 396 0.32 -29.60 10.46
CA LYS A 396 -1.09 -29.67 10.03
C LYS A 396 -1.97 -29.44 11.26
N ILE A 397 -3.03 -28.63 11.10
CA ILE A 397 -4.03 -28.42 12.15
C ILE A 397 -5.39 -28.98 11.73
N THR A 398 -6.14 -29.45 12.70
CA THR A 398 -7.56 -29.77 12.56
C THR A 398 -8.35 -28.73 13.34
N VAL A 399 -9.30 -28.08 12.70
CA VAL A 399 -10.16 -27.07 13.31
C VAL A 399 -11.62 -27.42 13.11
N GLN A 400 -12.46 -27.09 14.06
CA GLN A 400 -13.90 -27.16 13.96
C GLN A 400 -14.45 -25.75 13.79
N LYS A 401 -15.33 -25.54 12.80
CA LYS A 401 -15.99 -24.26 12.61
C LYS A 401 -17.05 -24.04 13.68
N GLU A 402 -17.01 -22.90 14.35
CA GLU A 402 -18.00 -22.45 15.33
C GLU A 402 -18.75 -21.21 14.80
N GLU A 403 -19.72 -20.72 15.55
CA GLU A 403 -20.53 -19.56 15.17
C GLU A 403 -19.66 -18.29 15.02
N ASN A 404 -18.62 -18.16 15.85
CA ASN A 404 -17.69 -17.04 15.90
C ASN A 404 -16.23 -17.56 15.85
N GLY A 405 -15.78 -18.04 14.68
CA GLY A 405 -14.38 -18.44 14.50
C GLY A 405 -14.13 -19.95 14.37
N PHE A 406 -12.98 -20.39 14.83
CA PHE A 406 -12.54 -21.79 14.69
C PHE A 406 -11.96 -22.32 16.00
N LEU A 407 -12.42 -23.47 16.43
CA LEU A 407 -11.88 -24.20 17.58
C LEU A 407 -10.75 -25.13 17.12
N LEU A 408 -9.57 -24.98 17.68
CA LEU A 408 -8.43 -25.88 17.43
C LEU A 408 -8.67 -27.24 18.07
N LYS A 409 -8.63 -28.31 17.29
CA LYS A 409 -8.83 -29.70 17.75
C LYS A 409 -7.53 -30.49 17.85
N ASP A 410 -6.65 -30.33 16.88
CA ASP A 410 -5.40 -31.10 16.84
C ASP A 410 -4.30 -30.34 16.08
N ILE A 411 -3.05 -30.59 16.43
CA ILE A 411 -1.86 -30.21 15.71
C ILE A 411 -1.01 -31.43 15.45
N VAL A 412 -0.62 -31.68 14.22
CA VAL A 412 0.25 -32.76 13.78
C VAL A 412 1.54 -32.20 13.21
N VAL A 413 2.69 -32.68 13.66
CA VAL A 413 4.03 -32.37 13.20
C VAL A 413 4.75 -33.67 12.87
N ASP A 414 5.39 -33.77 11.70
CA ASP A 414 6.09 -34.99 11.27
C ASP A 414 5.19 -36.28 11.34
N GLN A 415 3.90 -36.14 10.98
CA GLN A 415 2.86 -37.20 11.00
C GLN A 415 2.46 -37.70 12.39
N GLU A 416 2.94 -37.06 13.45
CA GLU A 416 2.59 -37.39 14.85
C GLU A 416 1.88 -36.21 15.50
N LYS A 417 1.02 -36.48 16.49
CA LYS A 417 0.45 -35.39 17.31
C LYS A 417 1.56 -34.60 17.98
N ILE A 418 1.38 -33.29 18.05
CA ILE A 418 2.39 -32.40 18.63
C ILE A 418 2.70 -32.83 20.08
N ASP A 419 3.97 -33.06 20.35
CA ASP A 419 4.44 -33.33 21.72
C ASP A 419 4.57 -32.01 22.48
N LYS A 420 3.75 -31.83 23.50
CA LYS A 420 3.63 -30.57 24.25
C LYS A 420 4.92 -30.14 24.95
N GLU A 421 5.79 -31.11 25.32
CA GLU A 421 7.04 -30.83 26.02
C GLU A 421 8.26 -30.69 25.09
N LYS A 422 8.15 -31.17 23.85
CA LYS A 422 9.22 -31.09 22.86
C LYS A 422 9.40 -29.67 22.34
N GLU A 423 10.65 -29.24 22.24
CA GLU A 423 10.98 -27.93 21.57
C GLU A 423 10.92 -28.03 20.05
N TYR A 424 10.34 -27.02 19.45
CA TYR A 424 10.28 -26.81 18.01
C TYR A 424 10.87 -25.44 17.65
N SER A 425 11.62 -25.39 16.56
CA SER A 425 12.04 -24.12 15.97
C SER A 425 10.94 -23.60 15.07
N ILE A 426 10.57 -22.33 15.25
CA ILE A 426 9.49 -21.71 14.49
C ILE A 426 9.94 -20.40 13.85
N LEU A 427 9.56 -20.21 12.58
CA LEU A 427 9.70 -18.96 11.85
C LEU A 427 8.38 -18.18 11.93
N LEU A 428 8.47 -16.91 12.28
CA LEU A 428 7.36 -16.02 12.53
C LEU A 428 7.50 -14.76 11.70
N THR A 429 6.38 -14.16 11.35
CA THR A 429 6.32 -12.76 10.88
C THR A 429 6.05 -11.83 12.06
N ASP A 430 6.10 -10.52 11.87
CA ASP A 430 5.87 -9.55 12.95
C ASP A 430 4.51 -9.73 13.63
N ALA A 431 3.45 -9.92 12.85
CA ALA A 431 2.10 -10.17 13.39
C ALA A 431 2.06 -11.42 14.29
N THR A 432 2.62 -12.53 13.81
CA THR A 432 2.63 -13.79 14.59
C THR A 432 3.61 -13.74 15.78
N ARG A 433 4.70 -12.98 15.68
CA ARG A 433 5.59 -12.65 16.80
C ARG A 433 4.81 -11.93 17.91
N SER A 434 4.03 -10.93 17.56
CA SER A 434 3.24 -10.15 18.53
C SER A 434 2.24 -11.02 19.29
N ILE A 435 1.63 -12.01 18.63
CA ILE A 435 0.76 -13.00 19.29
C ILE A 435 1.58 -13.89 20.23
N LEU A 436 2.74 -14.38 19.79
CA LEU A 436 3.59 -15.24 20.64
C LEU A 436 4.06 -14.51 21.91
N GLU A 437 4.42 -13.24 21.82
CA GLU A 437 4.81 -12.42 22.97
C GLU A 437 3.67 -12.28 24.00
N LYS A 438 2.43 -12.14 23.52
CA LYS A 438 1.23 -12.07 24.37
C LYS A 438 0.92 -13.41 25.04
N THR A 439 1.01 -14.52 24.29
CA THR A 439 0.63 -15.87 24.77
C THR A 439 1.74 -16.54 25.57
N THR A 440 2.98 -16.12 25.36
CA THR A 440 4.18 -16.70 26.00
C THR A 440 5.14 -15.59 26.44
N PRO A 441 4.80 -14.81 27.48
CA PRO A 441 5.67 -13.77 28.00
C PRO A 441 7.05 -14.31 28.38
N GLY A 442 8.11 -13.62 27.91
CA GLY A 442 9.51 -13.99 28.19
C GLY A 442 10.09 -15.03 27.24
N CYS A 443 9.38 -15.45 26.20
CA CYS A 443 9.92 -16.24 25.12
C CYS A 443 11.09 -15.50 24.44
N ARG A 444 12.18 -16.22 24.16
CA ARG A 444 13.32 -15.64 23.42
C ARG A 444 13.03 -15.66 21.93
N ILE A 445 12.75 -14.49 21.39
CA ILE A 445 12.53 -14.29 19.97
C ILE A 445 13.72 -13.52 19.40
N LYS A 446 14.27 -14.01 18.29
CA LYS A 446 15.40 -13.39 17.60
C LYS A 446 14.91 -12.88 16.24
N GLN A 447 15.01 -11.60 16.02
CA GLN A 447 14.83 -11.03 14.67
C GLN A 447 15.94 -11.53 13.75
N LEU A 448 15.60 -11.89 12.53
CA LEU A 448 16.55 -12.15 11.47
C LEU A 448 16.92 -10.80 10.85
N PRO A 449 18.21 -10.36 10.97
CA PRO A 449 18.61 -9.03 10.55
C PRO A 449 18.30 -8.81 9.07
N ASP A 450 17.65 -7.69 8.74
CA ASP A 450 17.36 -7.24 7.38
C ASP A 450 16.60 -8.25 6.51
N MET A 451 15.91 -9.22 7.15
CA MET A 451 15.19 -10.28 6.47
C MET A 451 13.67 -10.11 6.64
N THR A 452 12.99 -9.91 5.52
CA THR A 452 11.53 -9.94 5.40
C THR A 452 11.09 -11.19 4.65
N LEU A 453 9.79 -11.53 4.71
CA LEU A 453 9.24 -12.62 3.90
C LEU A 453 9.54 -12.41 2.41
N SER A 454 9.37 -11.18 1.92
CA SER A 454 9.62 -10.81 0.52
C SER A 454 11.10 -10.95 0.15
N SER A 455 12.02 -10.44 0.97
CA SER A 455 13.46 -10.54 0.67
C SER A 455 13.97 -11.98 0.71
N ALA A 456 13.50 -12.79 1.67
CA ALA A 456 13.88 -14.21 1.77
C ALA A 456 13.35 -15.02 0.57
N TRP A 457 12.10 -14.78 0.17
CA TRP A 457 11.50 -15.40 -1.00
C TRP A 457 12.23 -15.01 -2.29
N THR A 458 12.46 -13.72 -2.51
CA THR A 458 13.17 -13.22 -3.70
C THR A 458 14.60 -13.78 -3.79
N ALA A 459 15.34 -13.76 -2.68
CA ALA A 459 16.69 -14.31 -2.63
C ALA A 459 16.77 -15.82 -2.93
N PHE A 460 15.73 -16.58 -2.57
CA PHE A 460 15.63 -17.99 -2.96
C PHE A 460 15.39 -18.15 -4.46
N MET A 461 14.44 -17.38 -5.02
CA MET A 461 14.12 -17.45 -6.45
C MET A 461 15.29 -17.01 -7.35
N GLU A 462 16.08 -16.05 -6.90
CA GLU A 462 17.30 -15.61 -7.61
C GLU A 462 18.38 -16.69 -7.75
N LYS A 463 18.28 -17.77 -6.96
CA LYS A 463 19.10 -18.97 -7.16
C LYS A 463 18.66 -19.82 -8.37
N GLY A 464 17.56 -19.47 -9.04
CA GLY A 464 16.96 -20.21 -10.15
C GLY A 464 16.30 -21.54 -9.76
N GLN A 465 15.99 -21.71 -8.50
CA GLN A 465 15.39 -22.94 -7.96
C GLN A 465 13.86 -22.89 -8.03
N GLN A 466 13.23 -24.08 -8.12
CA GLN A 466 11.78 -24.18 -8.03
C GLN A 466 11.31 -24.07 -6.56
N PRO A 467 10.16 -23.44 -6.30
CA PRO A 467 9.59 -23.42 -4.97
C PRO A 467 9.20 -24.82 -4.52
N LEU A 468 9.20 -25.04 -3.23
CA LEU A 468 8.72 -26.30 -2.66
C LEU A 468 7.21 -26.46 -2.89
N ALA A 469 6.77 -27.69 -3.01
CA ALA A 469 5.34 -27.98 -3.17
C ALA A 469 4.55 -27.45 -1.96
N PRO A 470 3.31 -26.97 -2.19
CA PRO A 470 2.45 -26.59 -1.09
C PRO A 470 2.16 -27.79 -0.21
N GLU A 471 2.09 -27.55 1.08
CA GLU A 471 1.64 -28.54 2.07
C GLU A 471 0.16 -28.29 2.36
N ASP A 472 -0.63 -29.31 2.55
CA ASP A 472 -2.03 -29.18 2.99
C ASP A 472 -2.08 -29.27 4.53
N TYR A 473 -2.39 -28.16 5.20
CA TYR A 473 -2.19 -28.09 6.66
C TYR A 473 -3.43 -27.80 7.46
N ILE A 474 -4.54 -27.49 6.84
CA ILE A 474 -5.76 -27.16 7.58
C ILE A 474 -6.89 -28.09 7.16
N GLU A 475 -7.33 -28.90 8.11
CA GLU A 475 -8.53 -29.72 7.99
C GLU A 475 -9.65 -29.08 8.80
N VAL A 476 -10.76 -28.76 8.14
CA VAL A 476 -11.95 -28.19 8.79
C VAL A 476 -12.97 -29.30 8.98
N GLU A 477 -13.22 -29.67 10.23
CA GLU A 477 -14.31 -30.59 10.60
C GLU A 477 -15.66 -29.88 10.44
N LYS A 478 -16.65 -30.62 9.96
CA LYS A 478 -18.00 -30.11 9.71
C LYS A 478 -18.83 -30.05 10.99
#